data_e8cbb3b2b40dfbcf0796ab8c33aabc75
#
_entry.id   e8cbb3b2b40dfbcf0796ab8c33aabc75
#
_cell.length_a   1.000
_cell.length_b   1.000
_cell.length_c   1.000
_cell.angle_alpha   90.00
_cell.angle_beta   90.00
_cell.angle_gamma   90.00
#
_symmetry.space_group_name_H-M   'P 1'
#
loop_
_entity.id
_entity.type
_entity.pdbx_description
1 polymer ?
#
loop_
_entity_poly.entity_id
_entity_poly.type
_entity_poly.pdbx_seq_one_letter_code
_entity_poly.pdbx_strand_id
1 'polypeptide(L)'
;MPKVQIPVEELRKRKLFVATPMYGGMCNGPYTKSLLDLNSICMKYGIQIQHFFLFNESLITRARNYLADEFMRGEFTHLMFIDSDIDFNPMDVISLLALDKPVAGGPYPKKTIAWEKVYDAVKLGLVDDNPNHLEHYSGDYVFNVVQGTKEIRMDEPVECLEIGTGFMMVRRDTFEKFREAYPDFSYKPDHNRTVAFDGSREIHMYFQALIDPESKRYLSEDYMFCQWCRKIGIKIFLCPWMKLKHAGTHIFGGSLEALAGLSHKQREAEFSTPVARDMKEVVERGTKKKKKKTGGK
;
A
#
# COMPACT_ATOMS: atom_id res chain seq x y z
N MET A 1 9.38 -12.04 -8.00
CA MET A 1 9.61 -11.91 -6.54
C MET A 1 11.08 -12.19 -6.26
N PRO A 2 11.76 -11.39 -5.46
CA PRO A 2 13.12 -11.68 -5.06
C PRO A 2 13.14 -13.02 -4.31
N LYS A 3 14.14 -13.83 -4.58
CA LYS A 3 14.33 -15.08 -3.86
C LYS A 3 14.99 -14.77 -2.50
N VAL A 4 14.20 -14.24 -1.55
CA VAL A 4 14.67 -14.19 -0.16
C VAL A 4 14.60 -15.61 0.37
N GLN A 5 15.75 -16.28 0.37
CA GLN A 5 15.86 -17.65 0.89
C GLN A 5 16.64 -17.62 2.19
N ILE A 6 15.94 -17.84 3.29
CA ILE A 6 16.55 -18.11 4.59
C ILE A 6 16.02 -19.45 5.11
N PRO A 7 16.80 -20.21 5.89
CA PRO A 7 16.30 -21.40 6.56
C PRO A 7 15.10 -21.09 7.44
N VAL A 8 14.11 -21.97 7.47
CA VAL A 8 12.89 -21.78 8.30
C VAL A 8 13.25 -21.66 9.78
N GLU A 9 14.30 -22.35 10.22
CA GLU A 9 14.82 -22.29 11.59
C GLU A 9 15.31 -20.90 11.97
N GLU A 10 15.92 -20.17 11.05
CA GLU A 10 16.32 -18.77 11.26
C GLU A 10 15.09 -17.84 11.30
N LEU A 11 14.10 -18.11 10.46
CA LEU A 11 12.84 -17.36 10.48
C LEU A 11 12.06 -17.54 11.79
N ARG A 12 12.08 -18.76 12.37
CA ARG A 12 11.44 -19.06 13.67
C ARG A 12 12.04 -18.32 14.86
N LYS A 13 13.29 -17.88 14.77
CA LYS A 13 13.92 -17.05 15.82
C LYS A 13 13.37 -15.63 15.87
N ARG A 14 12.69 -15.21 14.79
CA ARG A 14 12.12 -13.87 14.65
C ARG A 14 10.67 -13.86 15.14
N LYS A 15 10.41 -13.07 16.16
CA LYS A 15 9.10 -12.95 16.78
C LYS A 15 8.39 -11.70 16.25
N LEU A 16 7.22 -11.88 15.67
CA LEU A 16 6.49 -10.83 14.96
C LEU A 16 5.39 -10.22 15.84
N PHE A 17 5.41 -8.91 16.00
CA PHE A 17 4.34 -8.14 16.65
C PHE A 17 3.66 -7.28 15.57
N VAL A 18 2.41 -7.61 15.23
CA VAL A 18 1.61 -6.85 14.27
C VAL A 18 0.78 -5.83 15.01
N ALA A 19 1.01 -4.56 14.70
CA ALA A 19 0.37 -3.41 15.36
C ALA A 19 -0.54 -2.66 14.37
N THR A 20 -1.82 -2.55 14.73
CA THR A 20 -2.82 -1.91 13.88
C THR A 20 -3.58 -0.84 14.64
N PRO A 21 -3.43 0.45 14.27
CA PRO A 21 -4.32 1.49 14.76
C PRO A 21 -5.69 1.35 14.10
N MET A 22 -6.75 1.31 14.91
CA MET A 22 -8.14 1.15 14.46
C MET A 22 -9.01 2.29 14.99
N TYR A 23 -8.99 3.45 14.34
CA TYR A 23 -9.91 4.52 14.68
C TYR A 23 -11.36 4.09 14.41
N GLY A 24 -12.24 4.32 15.37
CA GLY A 24 -13.62 3.84 15.31
C GLY A 24 -13.80 2.31 15.49
N GLY A 25 -12.73 1.58 15.80
CA GLY A 25 -12.78 0.12 16.00
C GLY A 25 -13.06 -0.68 14.72
N MET A 26 -12.83 -0.09 13.54
CA MET A 26 -13.17 -0.67 12.25
C MET A 26 -11.95 -1.12 11.46
N CYS A 27 -12.13 -2.16 10.64
CA CYS A 27 -11.17 -2.59 9.63
C CYS A 27 -11.89 -3.05 8.35
N ASN A 28 -11.16 -3.08 7.25
CA ASN A 28 -11.70 -3.55 5.97
C ASN A 28 -11.65 -5.08 5.84
N GLY A 29 -12.62 -5.66 5.13
CA GLY A 29 -12.69 -7.10 4.88
C GLY A 29 -11.43 -7.67 4.23
N PRO A 30 -10.86 -7.06 3.17
CA PRO A 30 -9.58 -7.48 2.59
C PRO A 30 -8.41 -7.51 3.60
N TYR A 31 -8.27 -6.47 4.44
CA TYR A 31 -7.30 -6.46 5.53
C TYR A 31 -7.49 -7.66 6.48
N THR A 32 -8.74 -7.90 6.92
CA THR A 32 -9.05 -9.01 7.82
C THR A 32 -8.66 -10.35 7.21
N LYS A 33 -8.98 -10.56 5.93
CA LYS A 33 -8.60 -11.77 5.22
C LYS A 33 -7.08 -11.94 5.17
N SER A 34 -6.35 -10.91 4.78
CA SER A 34 -4.88 -10.93 4.73
C SER A 34 -4.25 -11.25 6.09
N LEU A 35 -4.83 -10.71 7.18
CA LEU A 35 -4.38 -10.96 8.54
C LEU A 35 -4.60 -12.41 9.00
N LEU A 36 -5.75 -13.00 8.68
CA LEU A 36 -6.08 -14.40 8.97
C LEU A 36 -5.15 -15.35 8.19
N ASP A 37 -4.89 -15.04 6.92
CA ASP A 37 -3.96 -15.79 6.08
C ASP A 37 -2.52 -15.68 6.63
N LEU A 38 -2.10 -14.51 7.08
CA LEU A 38 -0.79 -14.30 7.74
C LEU A 38 -0.67 -15.15 9.00
N ASN A 39 -1.71 -15.14 9.85
CA ASN A 39 -1.72 -15.95 11.07
C ASN A 39 -1.60 -17.46 10.73
N SER A 40 -2.33 -17.93 9.73
CA SER A 40 -2.28 -19.32 9.26
C SER A 40 -0.89 -19.71 8.76
N ILE A 41 -0.21 -18.81 8.02
CA ILE A 41 1.16 -19.03 7.55
C ILE A 41 2.14 -19.07 8.72
N CYS A 42 2.04 -18.12 9.66
CA CYS A 42 2.91 -18.11 10.84
C CYS A 42 2.75 -19.39 11.68
N MET A 43 1.52 -19.84 11.90
CA MET A 43 1.25 -21.11 12.58
C MET A 43 1.88 -22.30 11.84
N LYS A 44 1.69 -22.38 10.52
CA LYS A 44 2.24 -23.46 9.67
C LYS A 44 3.76 -23.57 9.77
N TYR A 45 4.45 -22.43 9.81
CA TYR A 45 5.92 -22.41 9.85
C TYR A 45 6.50 -22.28 11.26
N GLY A 46 5.68 -22.21 12.30
CA GLY A 46 6.10 -22.07 13.70
C GLY A 46 6.74 -20.71 14.00
N ILE A 47 6.29 -19.66 13.34
CA ILE A 47 6.70 -18.26 13.59
C ILE A 47 5.81 -17.70 14.69
N GLN A 48 6.41 -17.20 15.76
CA GLN A 48 5.66 -16.55 16.83
C GLN A 48 5.10 -15.22 16.33
N ILE A 49 3.78 -15.05 16.43
CA ILE A 49 3.07 -13.84 16.03
C ILE A 49 2.12 -13.38 17.15
N GLN A 50 2.03 -12.07 17.37
CA GLN A 50 1.02 -11.45 18.19
C GLN A 50 0.39 -10.27 17.42
N HIS A 51 -0.92 -10.16 17.51
CA HIS A 51 -1.67 -9.02 16.96
C HIS A 51 -2.06 -8.07 18.08
N PHE A 52 -1.85 -6.79 17.90
CA PHE A 52 -2.28 -5.74 18.81
C PHE A 52 -3.10 -4.69 18.07
N PHE A 53 -4.34 -4.54 18.46
CA PHE A 53 -5.28 -3.58 17.89
C PHE A 53 -5.48 -2.42 18.86
N LEU A 54 -5.17 -1.22 18.44
CA LEU A 54 -5.41 -0.01 19.24
C LEU A 54 -6.68 0.68 18.76
N PHE A 55 -7.71 0.62 19.57
CA PHE A 55 -9.01 1.18 19.24
C PHE A 55 -9.12 2.65 19.67
N ASN A 56 -9.86 3.44 18.88
CA ASN A 56 -10.34 4.79 19.23
C ASN A 56 -9.27 5.82 19.62
N GLU A 57 -8.02 5.65 19.14
CA GLU A 57 -7.02 6.71 19.25
C GLU A 57 -7.13 7.64 18.03
N SER A 58 -7.53 8.89 18.26
CA SER A 58 -7.79 9.86 17.20
C SER A 58 -6.51 10.51 16.65
N LEU A 59 -5.44 10.55 17.44
CA LEU A 59 -4.17 11.15 17.04
C LEU A 59 -3.20 10.06 16.59
N ILE A 60 -2.95 9.96 15.30
CA ILE A 60 -2.13 8.89 14.72
C ILE A 60 -0.70 8.83 15.30
N THR A 61 -0.08 9.98 15.57
CA THR A 61 1.24 10.06 16.21
C THR A 61 1.24 9.36 17.58
N ARG A 62 0.22 9.61 18.39
CA ARG A 62 0.06 8.99 19.70
C ARG A 62 -0.25 7.51 19.58
N ALA A 63 -1.06 7.11 18.60
CA ALA A 63 -1.35 5.70 18.32
C ALA A 63 -0.06 4.92 17.99
N ARG A 64 0.77 5.43 17.07
CA ARG A 64 2.04 4.79 16.70
C ARG A 64 3.00 4.68 17.89
N ASN A 65 3.14 5.73 18.69
CA ASN A 65 4.00 5.73 19.88
C ASN A 65 3.53 4.72 20.93
N TYR A 66 2.22 4.63 21.16
CA TYR A 66 1.66 3.65 22.09
C TYR A 66 1.91 2.21 21.62
N LEU A 67 1.67 1.94 20.32
CA LEU A 67 1.89 0.62 19.74
C LEU A 67 3.38 0.22 19.77
N ALA A 68 4.28 1.17 19.52
CA ALA A 68 5.72 0.94 19.66
C ALA A 68 6.13 0.68 21.10
N ASP A 69 5.54 1.38 22.07
CA ASP A 69 5.80 1.16 23.48
C ASP A 69 5.30 -0.22 23.97
N GLU A 70 4.13 -0.68 23.50
CA GLU A 70 3.64 -2.04 23.76
C GLU A 70 4.59 -3.10 23.21
N PHE A 71 5.05 -2.92 21.98
CA PHE A 71 6.06 -3.78 21.39
C PHE A 71 7.36 -3.82 22.21
N MET A 72 7.87 -2.66 22.64
CA MET A 72 9.11 -2.56 23.40
C MET A 72 9.03 -3.16 24.81
N ARG A 73 7.83 -3.29 25.38
CA ARG A 73 7.58 -3.97 26.66
C ARG A 73 7.53 -5.49 26.53
N GLY A 74 7.27 -6.02 25.34
CA GLY A 74 7.30 -7.45 25.05
C GLY A 74 8.68 -7.95 24.63
N GLU A 75 8.75 -9.22 24.24
CA GLU A 75 9.98 -9.89 23.80
C GLU A 75 10.04 -10.12 22.28
N PHE A 76 9.27 -9.35 21.51
CA PHE A 76 9.22 -9.45 20.05
C PHE A 76 10.45 -8.81 19.43
N THR A 77 10.88 -9.36 18.28
CA THR A 77 12.08 -8.89 17.56
C THR A 77 11.75 -7.88 16.46
N HIS A 78 10.54 -7.99 15.89
CA HIS A 78 10.09 -7.17 14.78
C HIS A 78 8.68 -6.63 15.05
N LEU A 79 8.53 -5.32 14.89
CA LEU A 79 7.25 -4.64 14.87
C LEU A 79 6.81 -4.45 13.43
N MET A 80 5.61 -4.91 13.07
CA MET A 80 4.98 -4.71 11.77
C MET A 80 3.77 -3.80 11.94
N PHE A 81 3.87 -2.56 11.50
CA PHE A 81 2.71 -1.70 11.35
C PHE A 81 1.93 -2.08 10.08
N ILE A 82 0.64 -2.31 10.24
CA ILE A 82 -0.30 -2.48 9.11
C ILE A 82 -1.55 -1.66 9.43
N ASP A 83 -1.89 -0.71 8.57
CA ASP A 83 -3.13 0.04 8.73
C ASP A 83 -4.35 -0.84 8.42
N SER A 84 -5.46 -0.60 9.13
CA SER A 84 -6.67 -1.43 9.10
C SER A 84 -7.41 -1.45 7.76
N ASP A 85 -6.90 -0.72 6.78
CA ASP A 85 -7.44 -0.58 5.41
C ASP A 85 -6.43 -0.94 4.31
N ILE A 86 -5.30 -1.57 4.67
CA ILE A 86 -4.32 -2.10 3.72
C ILE A 86 -4.60 -3.59 3.44
N ASP A 87 -4.88 -3.93 2.18
CA ASP A 87 -4.91 -5.30 1.67
C ASP A 87 -3.49 -5.71 1.23
N PHE A 88 -3.03 -6.87 1.69
CA PHE A 88 -1.66 -7.31 1.48
C PHE A 88 -1.55 -8.82 1.26
N ASN A 89 -0.49 -9.23 0.55
CA ASN A 89 -0.13 -10.65 0.50
C ASN A 89 0.63 -11.01 1.78
N PRO A 90 0.19 -12.02 2.55
CA PRO A 90 0.89 -12.45 3.77
C PRO A 90 2.37 -12.79 3.56
N MET A 91 2.74 -13.30 2.37
CA MET A 91 4.12 -13.59 2.03
C MET A 91 4.99 -12.33 1.93
N ASP A 92 4.41 -11.15 1.76
CA ASP A 92 5.16 -9.89 1.80
C ASP A 92 5.64 -9.60 3.22
N VAL A 93 4.82 -9.85 4.24
CA VAL A 93 5.23 -9.74 5.66
C VAL A 93 6.33 -10.74 5.98
N ILE A 94 6.20 -11.99 5.53
CA ILE A 94 7.24 -13.01 5.70
C ILE A 94 8.53 -12.61 4.98
N SER A 95 8.44 -12.00 3.81
CA SER A 95 9.60 -11.48 3.07
C SER A 95 10.29 -10.34 3.81
N LEU A 96 9.54 -9.40 4.37
CA LEU A 96 10.11 -8.34 5.22
C LEU A 96 10.80 -8.92 6.46
N LEU A 97 10.15 -9.88 7.11
CA LEU A 97 10.73 -10.59 8.26
C LEU A 97 12.03 -11.31 7.86
N ALA A 98 12.05 -11.96 6.70
CA ALA A 98 13.23 -12.66 6.18
C ALA A 98 14.36 -11.73 5.73
N LEU A 99 14.06 -10.54 5.25
CA LEU A 99 15.05 -9.52 4.86
C LEU A 99 15.80 -8.94 6.06
N ASP A 100 15.19 -8.92 7.22
CA ASP A 100 15.81 -8.45 8.48
C ASP A 100 16.45 -7.05 8.39
N LYS A 101 15.81 -6.14 7.68
CA LYS A 101 16.28 -4.77 7.55
C LYS A 101 15.89 -3.95 8.78
N PRO A 102 16.66 -2.92 9.17
CA PRO A 102 16.32 -2.07 10.32
C PRO A 102 14.93 -1.47 10.21
N VAL A 103 14.61 -0.90 9.04
CA VAL A 103 13.29 -0.40 8.66
C VAL A 103 13.03 -0.79 7.21
N ALA A 104 11.95 -1.49 6.94
CA ALA A 104 11.55 -1.85 5.58
C ALA A 104 10.02 -1.86 5.42
N GLY A 105 9.53 -1.55 4.22
CA GLY A 105 8.10 -1.57 3.94
C GLY A 105 7.77 -1.82 2.49
N GLY A 106 6.48 -1.93 2.19
CA GLY A 106 5.94 -2.04 0.85
C GLY A 106 5.29 -0.73 0.38
N PRO A 107 5.31 -0.45 -0.94
CA PRO A 107 4.62 0.70 -1.50
C PRO A 107 3.11 0.46 -1.49
N TYR A 108 2.35 1.33 -0.85
CA TYR A 108 0.90 1.34 -0.96
C TYR A 108 0.42 2.64 -1.62
N PRO A 109 -0.65 2.58 -2.45
CA PRO A 109 -1.16 3.76 -3.12
C PRO A 109 -1.87 4.68 -2.15
N LYS A 110 -1.88 5.97 -2.45
CA LYS A 110 -2.80 6.92 -1.81
C LYS A 110 -4.24 6.61 -2.23
N LYS A 111 -5.23 7.08 -1.46
CA LYS A 111 -6.66 6.95 -1.78
C LYS A 111 -7.09 7.96 -2.86
N THR A 112 -6.40 7.90 -4.00
CA THR A 112 -6.65 8.75 -5.17
C THR A 112 -6.56 7.92 -6.43
N ILE A 113 -7.21 8.36 -7.50
CA ILE A 113 -7.06 7.78 -8.84
C ILE A 113 -6.43 8.84 -9.73
N ALA A 114 -5.20 8.59 -10.17
CA ALA A 114 -4.46 9.46 -11.07
C ALA A 114 -4.88 9.19 -12.53
N TRP A 115 -6.05 9.72 -12.93
CA TRP A 115 -6.62 9.50 -14.27
C TRP A 115 -5.71 9.99 -15.40
N GLU A 116 -4.91 11.03 -15.15
CA GLU A 116 -3.91 11.53 -16.10
C GLU A 116 -2.86 10.46 -16.43
N LYS A 117 -2.39 9.69 -15.45
CA LYS A 117 -1.42 8.60 -15.67
C LYS A 117 -2.03 7.45 -16.46
N VAL A 118 -3.29 7.11 -16.17
CA VAL A 118 -4.04 6.10 -16.93
C VAL A 118 -4.17 6.52 -18.39
N TYR A 119 -4.54 7.78 -18.61
CA TYR A 119 -4.66 8.34 -19.98
C TYR A 119 -3.32 8.31 -20.73
N ASP A 120 -2.24 8.73 -20.09
CA ASP A 120 -0.90 8.72 -20.68
C ASP A 120 -0.42 7.29 -20.98
N ALA A 121 -0.68 6.32 -20.12
CA ALA A 121 -0.34 4.92 -20.34
C ALA A 121 -1.06 4.35 -21.58
N VAL A 122 -2.35 4.68 -21.77
CA VAL A 122 -3.11 4.30 -22.95
C VAL A 122 -2.52 4.95 -24.21
N LYS A 123 -2.22 6.27 -24.17
CA LYS A 123 -1.62 7.00 -25.32
C LYS A 123 -0.26 6.47 -25.74
N LEU A 124 0.54 6.03 -24.76
CA LEU A 124 1.88 5.47 -25.00
C LEU A 124 1.86 4.00 -25.40
N GLY A 125 0.68 3.36 -25.45
CA GLY A 125 0.55 1.94 -25.79
C GLY A 125 1.15 0.99 -24.75
N LEU A 126 1.21 1.40 -23.48
CA LEU A 126 1.74 0.60 -22.38
C LEU A 126 0.70 -0.38 -21.80
N VAL A 127 -0.56 -0.22 -22.17
CA VAL A 127 -1.68 -1.05 -21.70
C VAL A 127 -1.95 -2.12 -22.76
N ASP A 128 -2.03 -3.38 -22.33
CA ASP A 128 -2.44 -4.49 -23.19
C ASP A 128 -3.97 -4.48 -23.42
N ASP A 129 -4.48 -5.50 -24.11
CA ASP A 129 -5.91 -5.60 -24.48
C ASP A 129 -6.84 -5.87 -23.25
N ASN A 130 -6.29 -6.04 -22.03
CA ASN A 130 -7.08 -6.25 -20.84
C ASN A 130 -7.35 -4.92 -20.10
N PRO A 131 -8.58 -4.38 -20.14
CA PRO A 131 -8.90 -3.11 -19.50
C PRO A 131 -8.72 -3.12 -17.98
N ASN A 132 -8.70 -4.29 -17.35
CA ASN A 132 -8.44 -4.39 -15.91
C ASN A 132 -6.99 -4.00 -15.54
N HIS A 133 -6.05 -4.04 -16.51
CA HIS A 133 -4.68 -3.61 -16.28
C HIS A 133 -4.51 -2.07 -16.24
N LEU A 134 -5.54 -1.31 -16.59
CA LEU A 134 -5.57 0.15 -16.40
C LEU A 134 -5.37 0.54 -14.93
N GLU A 135 -5.86 -0.29 -14.00
CA GLU A 135 -5.67 -0.09 -12.55
C GLU A 135 -4.18 0.04 -12.18
N HIS A 136 -3.27 -0.63 -12.89
CA HIS A 136 -1.83 -0.59 -12.60
C HIS A 136 -1.21 0.80 -12.74
N TYR A 137 -1.83 1.68 -13.48
CA TYR A 137 -1.35 3.05 -13.76
C TYR A 137 -2.08 4.12 -12.95
N SER A 138 -3.04 3.73 -12.10
CA SER A 138 -3.92 4.68 -11.39
C SER A 138 -3.37 5.19 -10.07
N GLY A 139 -2.28 4.62 -9.54
CA GLY A 139 -1.80 4.87 -8.19
C GLY A 139 -0.74 5.98 -8.07
N ASP A 140 -0.86 6.80 -7.02
CA ASP A 140 0.23 7.56 -6.44
C ASP A 140 0.69 6.87 -5.15
N TYR A 141 2.00 6.70 -4.97
CA TYR A 141 2.54 5.91 -3.86
C TYR A 141 3.19 6.77 -2.76
N VAL A 142 3.23 6.21 -1.54
CA VAL A 142 3.73 6.89 -0.34
C VAL A 142 5.17 6.48 -0.06
N PHE A 143 6.13 7.07 -0.77
CA PHE A 143 7.55 6.93 -0.49
C PHE A 143 8.38 8.01 -1.19
N ASN A 144 9.59 8.26 -0.71
CA ASN A 144 10.58 9.11 -1.36
C ASN A 144 11.93 8.38 -1.41
N VAL A 145 12.49 8.21 -2.61
CA VAL A 145 13.81 7.59 -2.79
C VAL A 145 14.94 8.56 -2.47
N VAL A 146 16.12 8.02 -2.20
CA VAL A 146 17.33 8.81 -1.98
C VAL A 146 17.67 9.61 -3.25
N GLN A 147 18.09 10.87 -3.07
CA GLN A 147 18.47 11.71 -4.21
C GLN A 147 19.58 11.05 -5.03
N GLY A 148 19.45 11.11 -6.36
CA GLY A 148 20.39 10.50 -7.29
C GLY A 148 20.09 9.03 -7.64
N THR A 149 19.04 8.43 -7.09
CA THR A 149 18.55 7.13 -7.55
C THR A 149 18.01 7.28 -8.97
N LYS A 150 18.73 6.72 -9.95
CA LYS A 150 18.35 6.81 -11.38
C LYS A 150 17.33 5.77 -11.79
N GLU A 151 17.40 4.57 -11.19
CA GLU A 151 16.54 3.44 -11.51
C GLU A 151 16.16 2.71 -10.24
N ILE A 152 14.92 2.21 -10.19
CA ILE A 152 14.42 1.36 -9.12
C ILE A 152 14.33 -0.06 -9.68
N ARG A 153 15.16 -0.97 -9.15
CA ARG A 153 15.05 -2.38 -9.46
C ARG A 153 13.85 -2.98 -8.74
N MET A 154 12.94 -3.60 -9.49
CA MET A 154 11.69 -4.15 -8.94
C MET A 154 11.88 -5.48 -8.19
N ASP A 155 13.07 -6.03 -8.15
CA ASP A 155 13.41 -7.32 -7.53
C ASP A 155 14.33 -7.21 -6.30
N GLU A 156 14.73 -5.99 -5.92
CA GLU A 156 15.59 -5.73 -4.77
C GLU A 156 15.04 -4.59 -3.87
N PRO A 157 15.34 -4.61 -2.55
CA PRO A 157 15.00 -3.48 -1.69
C PRO A 157 15.75 -2.23 -2.13
N VAL A 158 15.05 -1.12 -2.28
CA VAL A 158 15.62 0.19 -2.61
C VAL A 158 15.76 1.04 -1.35
N GLU A 159 16.88 1.72 -1.18
CA GLU A 159 17.07 2.67 -0.08
C GLU A 159 16.25 3.93 -0.32
N CYS A 160 15.45 4.33 0.68
CA CYS A 160 14.57 5.48 0.63
C CYS A 160 14.94 6.55 1.66
N LEU A 161 14.50 7.77 1.40
CA LEU A 161 14.47 8.83 2.40
C LEU A 161 13.36 8.59 3.41
N GLU A 162 12.18 8.25 2.90
CA GLU A 162 10.95 8.11 3.68
C GLU A 162 10.04 7.05 3.05
N ILE A 163 9.34 6.31 3.91
CA ILE A 163 8.25 5.39 3.53
C ILE A 163 7.10 5.54 4.54
N GLY A 164 5.89 5.16 4.13
CA GLY A 164 4.71 5.24 5.01
C GLY A 164 4.61 4.09 6.01
N THR A 165 4.04 4.35 7.18
CA THR A 165 3.80 3.34 8.22
C THR A 165 2.61 2.43 7.96
N GLY A 166 1.80 2.68 6.94
CA GLY A 166 0.66 1.83 6.61
C GLY A 166 1.04 0.38 6.28
N PHE A 167 2.31 0.13 5.90
CA PHE A 167 2.91 -1.20 5.76
C PHE A 167 4.42 -1.14 5.99
N MET A 168 4.83 -1.08 7.26
CA MET A 168 6.22 -0.88 7.66
C MET A 168 6.63 -1.86 8.75
N MET A 169 7.74 -2.56 8.53
CA MET A 169 8.40 -3.39 9.54
C MET A 169 9.63 -2.68 10.11
N VAL A 170 9.75 -2.71 11.44
CA VAL A 170 10.86 -2.11 12.17
C VAL A 170 11.44 -3.13 13.15
N ARG A 171 12.76 -3.31 13.13
CA ARG A 171 13.44 -4.18 14.09
C ARG A 171 13.54 -3.53 15.48
N ARG A 172 13.58 -4.36 16.51
CA ARG A 172 13.72 -3.90 17.93
C ARG A 172 14.95 -3.03 18.13
N ASP A 173 16.11 -3.44 17.61
CA ASP A 173 17.35 -2.68 17.79
C ASP A 173 17.31 -1.28 17.15
N THR A 174 16.42 -1.05 16.18
CA THR A 174 16.16 0.29 15.62
C THR A 174 15.55 1.21 16.68
N PHE A 175 14.56 0.74 17.42
CA PHE A 175 13.94 1.52 18.50
C PHE A 175 14.91 1.72 19.68
N GLU A 176 15.73 0.73 20.00
CA GLU A 176 16.76 0.84 21.04
C GLU A 176 17.79 1.92 20.69
N LYS A 177 18.36 1.88 19.50
CA LYS A 177 19.29 2.91 18.98
C LYS A 177 18.64 4.30 18.90
N PHE A 178 17.36 4.35 18.56
CA PHE A 178 16.60 5.60 18.53
C PHE A 178 16.50 6.20 19.94
N ARG A 179 16.15 5.39 20.94
CA ARG A 179 16.09 5.82 22.35
C ARG A 179 17.42 6.32 22.88
N GLU A 180 18.51 5.63 22.53
CA GLU A 180 19.87 6.05 22.90
C GLU A 180 20.24 7.40 22.28
N ALA A 181 19.85 7.65 21.03
CA ALA A 181 20.16 8.89 20.32
C ALA A 181 19.27 10.08 20.72
N TYR A 182 18.03 9.81 21.15
CA TYR A 182 17.04 10.82 21.51
C TYR A 182 16.44 10.57 22.90
N PRO A 183 17.24 10.56 23.99
CA PRO A 183 16.80 10.15 25.31
C PRO A 183 15.68 11.02 25.90
N ASP A 184 15.62 12.29 25.51
CA ASP A 184 14.63 13.25 25.99
C ASP A 184 13.29 13.19 25.23
N PHE A 185 13.15 12.29 24.25
CA PHE A 185 11.91 12.12 23.49
C PHE A 185 10.94 11.21 24.24
N SER A 186 10.52 11.61 25.44
CA SER A 186 9.52 10.88 26.20
C SER A 186 8.40 11.79 26.70
N TYR A 187 7.24 11.22 26.95
CA TYR A 187 6.09 11.94 27.47
C TYR A 187 5.23 11.05 28.39
N LYS A 188 4.48 11.69 29.26
CA LYS A 188 3.44 11.03 30.07
C LYS A 188 2.11 11.13 29.32
N PRO A 189 1.38 10.03 29.15
CA PRO A 189 0.07 10.06 28.52
C PRO A 189 -0.99 10.73 29.42
N ASP A 190 -1.90 11.49 28.80
CA ASP A 190 -2.93 12.25 29.53
C ASP A 190 -4.05 11.37 30.09
N HIS A 191 -4.17 10.11 29.65
CA HIS A 191 -5.30 9.25 30.01
C HIS A 191 -4.90 7.79 30.14
N ASN A 192 -5.57 7.10 31.05
CA ASN A 192 -5.45 5.66 31.24
C ASN A 192 -6.34 4.94 30.24
N ARG A 193 -5.74 4.08 29.39
CA ARG A 193 -6.47 3.33 28.37
C ARG A 193 -6.72 1.87 28.72
N THR A 194 -5.95 1.34 29.64
CA THR A 194 -6.09 -0.05 30.11
C THR A 194 -5.85 -0.12 31.61
N VAL A 195 -6.26 -1.22 32.23
CA VAL A 195 -6.01 -1.49 33.68
C VAL A 195 -4.51 -1.50 34.01
N ALA A 196 -3.66 -1.81 33.01
CA ALA A 196 -2.20 -1.77 33.17
C ALA A 196 -1.59 -0.35 33.03
N PHE A 197 -2.43 0.67 32.88
CA PHE A 197 -2.03 2.05 32.57
C PHE A 197 -2.41 2.95 33.74
N ASP A 198 -1.55 3.00 34.76
CA ASP A 198 -1.78 3.71 36.02
C ASP A 198 -1.39 5.20 35.98
N GLY A 199 -1.02 5.73 34.81
CA GLY A 199 -0.55 7.12 34.65
C GLY A 199 0.91 7.35 34.98
N SER A 200 1.63 6.37 35.53
CA SER A 200 3.09 6.46 35.77
C SER A 200 3.94 6.16 34.55
N ARG A 201 3.33 5.57 33.54
CA ARG A 201 3.99 5.09 32.33
C ARG A 201 4.53 6.26 31.48
N GLU A 202 5.81 6.23 31.18
CA GLU A 202 6.41 7.09 30.17
C GLU A 202 6.47 6.35 28.83
N ILE A 203 6.08 7.06 27.76
CA ILE A 203 6.10 6.58 26.40
C ILE A 203 7.14 7.35 25.63
N HIS A 204 8.02 6.63 24.90
CA HIS A 204 9.00 7.27 24.04
C HIS A 204 8.36 7.74 22.73
N MET A 205 8.66 8.98 22.33
CA MET A 205 8.10 9.60 21.12
C MET A 205 8.97 9.25 19.91
N TYR A 206 8.63 8.17 19.24
CA TYR A 206 9.25 7.78 17.96
C TYR A 206 8.62 8.49 16.78
N PHE A 207 7.32 8.75 16.85
CA PHE A 207 6.49 9.26 15.77
C PHE A 207 5.89 10.60 16.13
N GLN A 208 6.20 11.63 15.33
CA GLN A 208 5.65 12.98 15.50
C GLN A 208 5.63 13.72 14.16
N ALA A 209 4.56 14.46 13.91
CA ALA A 209 4.47 15.35 12.76
C ALA A 209 5.06 16.72 13.11
N LEU A 210 6.11 17.12 12.39
CA LEU A 210 6.84 18.36 12.66
C LEU A 210 7.30 19.05 11.36
N ILE A 211 7.61 20.34 11.48
CA ILE A 211 8.36 21.03 10.44
C ILE A 211 9.83 20.64 10.60
N ASP A 212 10.37 19.92 9.61
CA ASP A 212 11.80 19.61 9.59
C ASP A 212 12.62 20.91 9.48
N PRO A 213 13.54 21.18 10.42
CA PRO A 213 14.25 22.45 10.46
C PRO A 213 15.18 22.66 9.26
N GLU A 214 15.63 21.59 8.62
CA GLU A 214 16.56 21.64 7.49
C GLU A 214 15.83 21.86 6.16
N SER A 215 14.88 20.97 5.83
CA SER A 215 14.13 21.02 4.56
C SER A 215 12.96 22.00 4.56
N LYS A 216 12.54 22.48 5.74
CA LYS A 216 11.33 23.30 5.95
C LYS A 216 10.03 22.61 5.50
N ARG A 217 10.06 21.30 5.25
CA ARG A 217 8.88 20.52 4.95
C ARG A 217 8.11 20.21 6.25
N TYR A 218 6.79 20.32 6.21
CA TYR A 218 5.96 19.73 7.25
C TYR A 218 5.86 18.22 6.98
N LEU A 219 6.54 17.42 7.79
CA LEU A 219 6.60 15.98 7.65
C LEU A 219 5.52 15.32 8.49
N SER A 220 4.87 14.30 7.92
CA SER A 220 4.03 13.36 8.65
C SER A 220 4.86 12.54 9.65
N GLU A 221 4.18 11.86 10.56
CA GLU A 221 4.84 11.11 11.64
C GLU A 221 5.77 10.00 11.14
N ASP A 222 5.38 9.34 10.06
CA ASP A 222 6.16 8.29 9.40
C ASP A 222 7.42 8.84 8.70
N TYR A 223 7.26 9.95 8.00
CA TYR A 223 8.37 10.61 7.33
C TYR A 223 9.35 11.21 8.33
N MET A 224 8.86 11.80 9.42
CA MET A 224 9.73 12.32 10.46
C MET A 224 10.49 11.21 11.20
N PHE A 225 9.84 10.09 11.51
CA PHE A 225 10.50 8.90 12.05
C PHE A 225 11.63 8.42 11.12
N CYS A 226 11.36 8.31 9.83
CA CYS A 226 12.37 7.94 8.84
C CYS A 226 13.56 8.91 8.85
N GLN A 227 13.32 10.21 8.88
CA GLN A 227 14.38 11.23 8.90
C GLN A 227 15.22 11.15 10.19
N TRP A 228 14.60 10.98 11.35
CA TRP A 228 15.32 10.81 12.61
C TRP A 228 16.16 9.53 12.62
N CYS A 229 15.62 8.41 12.13
CA CYS A 229 16.39 7.17 11.95
C CYS A 229 17.61 7.39 11.04
N ARG A 230 17.44 8.08 9.92
CA ARG A 230 18.53 8.37 8.98
C ARG A 230 19.62 9.28 9.58
N LYS A 231 19.25 10.26 10.39
CA LYS A 231 20.20 11.15 11.10
C LYS A 231 21.14 10.39 12.05
N ILE A 232 20.72 9.22 12.53
CA ILE A 232 21.55 8.32 13.37
C ILE A 232 22.13 7.13 12.60
N GLY A 233 22.15 7.21 11.24
CA GLY A 233 22.77 6.21 10.38
C GLY A 233 21.93 4.96 10.09
N ILE A 234 20.66 4.92 10.48
CA ILE A 234 19.75 3.81 10.17
C ILE A 234 19.18 3.99 8.77
N LYS A 235 19.33 2.98 7.93
CA LYS A 235 18.83 2.98 6.56
C LYS A 235 17.37 2.52 6.50
N ILE A 236 16.61 3.15 5.61
CA ILE A 236 15.20 2.87 5.33
C ILE A 236 15.09 2.18 3.98
N PHE A 237 14.31 1.13 3.87
CA PHE A 237 14.17 0.34 2.64
C PHE A 237 12.71 0.22 2.20
N LEU A 238 12.50 0.28 0.89
CA LEU A 238 11.24 -0.06 0.25
C LEU A 238 11.41 -1.34 -0.55
N CYS A 239 10.41 -2.21 -0.55
CA CYS A 239 10.34 -3.44 -1.33
C CYS A 239 9.40 -3.23 -2.52
N PRO A 240 9.87 -2.77 -3.70
CA PRO A 240 9.03 -2.26 -4.78
C PRO A 240 8.19 -3.34 -5.49
N TRP A 241 8.52 -4.62 -5.32
CA TRP A 241 7.76 -5.76 -5.88
C TRP A 241 6.44 -6.04 -5.17
N MET A 242 6.23 -5.50 -3.96
CA MET A 242 5.02 -5.73 -3.19
C MET A 242 3.85 -4.97 -3.80
N LYS A 243 2.71 -5.66 -3.93
CA LYS A 243 1.49 -5.10 -4.50
C LYS A 243 0.43 -4.98 -3.41
N LEU A 244 0.38 -3.82 -2.80
CA LEU A 244 -0.57 -3.51 -1.75
C LEU A 244 -1.77 -2.76 -2.33
N LYS A 245 -2.95 -2.92 -1.69
CA LYS A 245 -4.13 -2.13 -2.01
C LYS A 245 -4.55 -1.31 -0.79
N HIS A 246 -5.04 -0.11 -1.01
CA HIS A 246 -5.47 0.79 0.05
C HIS A 246 -6.98 1.02 -0.07
N ALA A 247 -7.74 0.41 0.80
CA ALA A 247 -9.19 0.53 0.80
C ALA A 247 -9.60 1.94 1.28
N GLY A 248 -10.63 2.50 0.65
CA GLY A 248 -11.16 3.82 0.98
C GLY A 248 -12.55 4.02 0.41
N THR A 249 -13.19 5.11 0.80
CA THR A 249 -14.47 5.52 0.24
C THR A 249 -14.24 6.17 -1.12
N HIS A 250 -14.93 5.67 -2.16
CA HIS A 250 -14.95 6.28 -3.49
C HIS A 250 -16.37 6.74 -3.82
N ILE A 251 -16.49 7.96 -4.35
CA ILE A 251 -17.77 8.47 -4.85
C ILE A 251 -17.84 8.09 -6.33
N PHE A 252 -18.73 7.14 -6.64
CA PHE A 252 -18.95 6.69 -8.01
C PHE A 252 -19.75 7.74 -8.76
N GLY A 253 -19.18 8.26 -9.85
CA GLY A 253 -19.81 9.24 -10.74
C GLY A 253 -19.63 8.81 -12.19
N GLY A 254 -20.30 9.53 -13.09
CA GLY A 254 -20.18 9.31 -14.52
C GLY A 254 -21.15 10.19 -15.29
N SER A 255 -21.12 10.14 -16.61
CA SER A 255 -22.04 10.79 -17.50
C SER A 255 -22.67 9.79 -18.45
N LEU A 256 -23.98 9.63 -18.36
CA LEU A 256 -24.72 8.77 -19.30
C LEU A 256 -24.61 9.30 -20.75
N GLU A 257 -24.55 10.61 -20.90
CA GLU A 257 -24.34 11.26 -22.20
C GLU A 257 -22.98 10.88 -22.81
N ALA A 258 -21.91 10.94 -22.01
CA ALA A 258 -20.57 10.52 -22.45
C ALA A 258 -20.54 9.02 -22.86
N LEU A 259 -21.19 8.15 -22.08
CA LEU A 259 -21.30 6.74 -22.40
C LEU A 259 -22.10 6.47 -23.67
N ALA A 260 -23.18 7.23 -23.91
CA ALA A 260 -23.95 7.16 -25.15
C ALA A 260 -23.08 7.55 -26.37
N GLY A 261 -22.27 8.60 -26.23
CA GLY A 261 -21.30 9.03 -27.24
C GLY A 261 -20.23 7.97 -27.53
N LEU A 262 -19.73 7.29 -26.52
CA LEU A 262 -18.79 6.18 -26.69
C LEU A 262 -19.43 5.00 -27.45
N SER A 263 -20.64 4.58 -27.07
CA SER A 263 -21.38 3.51 -27.72
C SER A 263 -21.68 3.84 -29.20
N HIS A 264 -21.95 5.11 -29.52
CA HIS A 264 -22.17 5.54 -30.90
C HIS A 264 -20.88 5.41 -31.74
N LYS A 265 -19.74 5.89 -31.22
CA LYS A 265 -18.43 5.78 -31.88
C LYS A 265 -17.97 4.33 -32.05
N GLN A 266 -18.23 3.47 -31.07
CA GLN A 266 -17.92 2.04 -31.18
C GLN A 266 -18.72 1.39 -32.32
N ARG A 267 -20.02 1.68 -32.45
CA ARG A 267 -20.85 1.19 -33.55
C ARG A 267 -20.35 1.73 -34.88
N GLU A 268 -20.02 3.02 -34.98
CA GLU A 268 -19.46 3.59 -36.21
C GLU A 268 -18.14 2.91 -36.64
N ALA A 269 -17.27 2.59 -35.67
CA ALA A 269 -16.01 1.89 -35.90
C ALA A 269 -16.24 0.45 -36.37
N GLU A 270 -17.18 -0.27 -35.75
CA GLU A 270 -17.57 -1.64 -36.22
C GLU A 270 -18.12 -1.64 -37.61
N PHE A 271 -18.98 -0.68 -37.98
CA PHE A 271 -19.54 -0.54 -39.32
C PHE A 271 -18.55 0.04 -40.34
N SER A 272 -17.41 0.56 -39.86
CA SER A 272 -16.35 1.12 -40.73
C SER A 272 -15.27 0.09 -41.08
N THR A 273 -15.31 -1.10 -40.52
CA THR A 273 -14.38 -2.18 -40.84
C THR A 273 -14.64 -2.69 -42.30
N PRO A 274 -13.62 -3.08 -43.04
CA PRO A 274 -13.80 -3.57 -44.44
C PRO A 274 -14.83 -4.69 -44.56
N VAL A 275 -14.85 -5.62 -43.63
CA VAL A 275 -15.80 -6.75 -43.60
C VAL A 275 -17.27 -6.28 -43.41
N ALA A 276 -17.50 -5.26 -42.57
CA ALA A 276 -18.85 -4.73 -42.38
C ALA A 276 -19.32 -3.88 -43.59
N ARG A 277 -18.43 -3.20 -44.29
CA ARG A 277 -18.71 -2.51 -45.56
C ARG A 277 -19.12 -3.49 -46.63
N ASP A 278 -18.39 -4.59 -46.80
CA ASP A 278 -18.72 -5.64 -47.77
C ASP A 278 -20.09 -6.28 -47.49
N MET A 279 -20.42 -6.54 -46.24
CA MET A 279 -21.74 -7.06 -45.87
C MET A 279 -22.89 -6.07 -46.14
N LYS A 280 -22.69 -4.76 -45.89
CA LYS A 280 -23.69 -3.74 -46.22
C LYS A 280 -23.93 -3.64 -47.69
N GLU A 281 -22.87 -3.65 -48.51
CA GLU A 281 -22.98 -3.66 -49.98
C GLU A 281 -23.70 -4.92 -50.50
N VAL A 282 -23.42 -6.09 -49.92
CA VAL A 282 -24.08 -7.35 -50.29
C VAL A 282 -25.58 -7.30 -49.97
N VAL A 283 -25.95 -6.77 -48.79
CA VAL A 283 -27.37 -6.63 -48.38
C VAL A 283 -28.10 -5.61 -49.31
N GLU A 284 -27.48 -4.46 -49.62
CA GLU A 284 -28.07 -3.47 -50.52
C GLU A 284 -28.20 -3.96 -51.94
N ARG A 285 -27.22 -4.73 -52.46
CA ARG A 285 -27.33 -5.39 -53.79
C ARG A 285 -28.42 -6.46 -53.79
N GLY A 286 -28.58 -7.20 -52.68
CA GLY A 286 -29.64 -8.21 -52.52
C GLY A 286 -31.06 -7.62 -52.52
N THR A 287 -31.24 -6.45 -51.83
CA THR A 287 -32.53 -5.75 -51.81
C THR A 287 -32.88 -5.07 -53.11
N LYS A 288 -31.90 -4.50 -53.85
CA LYS A 288 -32.12 -3.95 -55.20
C LYS A 288 -32.49 -5.01 -56.24
N LYS A 289 -31.95 -6.24 -56.12
CA LYS A 289 -32.35 -7.38 -56.99
C LYS A 289 -33.78 -7.88 -56.72
N LYS A 290 -34.23 -7.86 -55.50
CA LYS A 290 -35.62 -8.23 -55.14
C LYS A 290 -36.64 -7.21 -55.66
N LYS A 291 -36.35 -5.88 -55.60
CA LYS A 291 -37.25 -4.84 -56.15
C LYS A 291 -37.37 -4.85 -57.65
N LYS A 292 -36.35 -5.32 -58.43
CA LYS A 292 -36.44 -5.46 -59.89
C LYS A 292 -37.23 -6.71 -60.36
N LYS A 293 -37.44 -7.72 -59.52
CA LYS A 293 -38.18 -8.92 -59.86
C LYS A 293 -39.69 -8.83 -59.54
N THR A 294 -40.14 -7.86 -58.78
CA THR A 294 -41.52 -7.64 -58.41
C THR A 294 -42.20 -6.49 -59.18
N GLY A 295 -41.51 -5.84 -60.10
CA GLY A 295 -42.01 -4.70 -60.88
C GLY A 295 -42.29 -5.03 -62.37
N GLY A 296 -42.49 -6.30 -62.72
CA GLY A 296 -42.82 -6.70 -64.05
C GLY A 296 -44.02 -7.63 -64.02
N LYS A 297 -45.24 -7.05 -63.93
CA LYS A 297 -46.51 -7.60 -64.44
C LYS A 297 -47.39 -6.41 -64.84
#